data_a3c06e2e8feb262d89e753f51bedf013
#
_entry.id   a3c06e2e8feb262d89e753f51bedf013
#
_cell.length_a   1.000
_cell.length_b   1.000
_cell.length_c   1.000
_cell.angle_alpha   90.00
_cell.angle_beta   90.00
_cell.angle_gamma   90.00
#
_symmetry.space_group_name_H-M   'P 1'
#
loop_
_entity.id
_entity.type
_entity.pdbx_description
1 polymer ?
#
loop_
_entity_poly.entity_id
_entity_poly.type
_entity_poly.pdbx_seq_one_letter_code
_entity_poly.pdbx_strand_id
1 'polypeptide(L)'
;MEKDNSMIFPYHIPIVFAVDDNYLPYMSIALNSLVDRVSNCYKYNIFVMHLNIDLERLNRLKENIRNNNVTIEFINLNQYLKKIFKEYGNIFYERSYFTTAMYYRIFIPEIFSNFKKVIYCDSDVIFKADISHLFFIDLNNKEIGACRDIAALYAYRKRETVWQQNIRNNFDKINFRSISDYFNSGVIVFDIVKCIQMKTVSKCLTVIKNIDNLYFPDQDVLNIVFCGHVHFLPLEWNFLWTTYIEYKDNFMYLPKKIINEIYKAKTKPKIIHYISETKPWKDKNSFFVEWWKFPRKNLFYGEILCKKLMIQNSYVNLNQNNCIYVDILDYLLLLPYFNFDDLYKHI
;
A
#
# COMPACT_ATOMS: atom_id res chain seq x y z
N MET A 1 11.10 45.81 22.89
CA MET A 1 10.34 44.98 21.94
C MET A 1 11.09 43.67 21.75
N GLU A 2 10.86 42.74 22.66
CA GLU A 2 11.40 41.37 22.53
C GLU A 2 10.64 40.68 21.42
N LYS A 3 11.37 40.23 20.40
CA LYS A 3 10.83 39.32 19.38
C LYS A 3 10.63 37.98 20.03
N ASP A 4 9.36 37.67 20.28
CA ASP A 4 8.91 36.33 20.70
C ASP A 4 9.27 35.33 19.59
N ASN A 5 10.46 34.72 19.73
CA ASN A 5 10.89 33.58 18.95
C ASN A 5 10.21 32.33 19.50
N SER A 6 8.87 32.27 19.44
CA SER A 6 8.16 31.00 19.62
C SER A 6 8.64 30.07 18.51
N MET A 7 9.51 29.12 18.85
CA MET A 7 9.87 28.01 17.97
C MET A 7 8.58 27.31 17.57
N ILE A 8 8.12 27.58 16.34
CA ILE A 8 7.04 26.82 15.73
C ILE A 8 7.61 25.42 15.54
N PHE A 9 7.29 24.51 16.45
CA PHE A 9 7.64 23.09 16.28
C PHE A 9 7.01 22.60 14.98
N PRO A 10 7.78 22.01 14.07
CA PRO A 10 7.26 21.54 12.79
C PRO A 10 6.15 20.51 13.05
N TYR A 11 5.05 20.61 12.29
CA TYR A 11 3.97 19.62 12.35
C TYR A 11 4.53 18.22 12.12
N HIS A 12 4.11 17.28 12.97
CA HIS A 12 4.43 15.85 12.84
C HIS A 12 3.35 15.18 11.98
N ILE A 13 3.77 14.51 10.93
CA ILE A 13 2.90 13.79 9.99
C ILE A 13 3.09 12.29 10.21
N PRO A 14 2.17 11.63 10.92
CA PRO A 14 2.23 10.19 11.15
C PRO A 14 1.78 9.43 9.91
N ILE A 15 2.64 8.53 9.42
CA ILE A 15 2.42 7.68 8.26
C ILE A 15 2.63 6.24 8.69
N VAL A 16 1.64 5.38 8.43
CA VAL A 16 1.65 3.98 8.85
C VAL A 16 1.72 3.07 7.63
N PHE A 17 2.61 2.10 7.70
CA PHE A 17 2.69 0.96 6.80
C PHE A 17 2.44 -0.33 7.56
N ALA A 18 1.91 -1.33 6.87
CA ALA A 18 1.77 -2.69 7.38
C ALA A 18 2.55 -3.64 6.46
N VAL A 19 3.37 -4.52 7.04
CA VAL A 19 4.25 -5.36 6.23
C VAL A 19 4.53 -6.70 6.90
N ASP A 20 4.66 -7.75 6.08
CA ASP A 20 5.32 -8.99 6.44
C ASP A 20 6.77 -9.02 5.93
N ASP A 21 7.52 -10.04 6.32
CA ASP A 21 8.94 -10.16 5.95
C ASP A 21 9.16 -10.26 4.43
N ASN A 22 8.23 -10.86 3.70
CA ASN A 22 8.32 -11.01 2.24
C ASN A 22 8.17 -9.67 1.51
N TYR A 23 7.34 -8.77 2.02
CA TYR A 23 7.06 -7.47 1.43
C TYR A 23 8.01 -6.36 1.91
N LEU A 24 8.82 -6.60 2.95
CA LEU A 24 9.77 -5.63 3.50
C LEU A 24 10.70 -4.99 2.44
N PRO A 25 11.30 -5.76 1.50
CA PRO A 25 12.14 -5.18 0.44
C PRO A 25 11.38 -4.22 -0.47
N TYR A 26 10.13 -4.54 -0.79
CA TYR A 26 9.30 -3.70 -1.68
C TYR A 26 8.80 -2.45 -0.97
N MET A 27 8.45 -2.56 0.33
CA MET A 27 8.13 -1.40 1.17
C MET A 27 9.33 -0.44 1.24
N SER A 28 10.57 -0.94 1.29
CA SER A 28 11.76 -0.10 1.30
C SER A 28 11.85 0.82 0.07
N ILE A 29 11.34 0.37 -1.09
CA ILE A 29 11.23 1.17 -2.32
C ILE A 29 10.17 2.27 -2.17
N ALA A 30 9.01 1.92 -1.61
CA ALA A 30 7.96 2.91 -1.30
C ALA A 30 8.50 4.00 -0.37
N LEU A 31 9.22 3.62 0.69
CA LEU A 31 9.84 4.57 1.62
C LEU A 31 10.89 5.45 0.96
N ASN A 32 11.76 4.94 0.10
CA ASN A 32 12.72 5.75 -0.64
C ASN A 32 12.00 6.79 -1.50
N SER A 33 10.93 6.39 -2.19
CA SER A 33 10.15 7.31 -3.01
C SER A 33 9.45 8.39 -2.17
N LEU A 34 9.02 8.07 -0.95
CA LEU A 34 8.44 9.02 0.00
C LEU A 34 9.49 10.03 0.45
N VAL A 35 10.66 9.54 0.90
CA VAL A 35 11.74 10.38 1.41
C VAL A 35 12.27 11.36 0.38
N ASP A 36 12.27 10.99 -0.89
CA ASP A 36 12.63 11.87 -2.01
C ASP A 36 11.64 13.04 -2.22
N ARG A 37 10.48 13.00 -1.56
CA ARG A 37 9.37 13.97 -1.75
C ARG A 37 9.01 14.76 -0.51
N VAL A 38 9.61 14.46 0.65
CA VAL A 38 9.30 15.16 1.90
C VAL A 38 9.76 16.62 1.86
N SER A 39 8.95 17.50 2.42
CA SER A 39 9.27 18.91 2.62
C SER A 39 10.18 19.10 3.85
N ASN A 40 11.00 20.12 3.83
CA ASN A 40 11.77 20.54 5.01
C ASN A 40 10.91 21.28 6.06
N CYS A 41 9.64 21.58 5.76
CA CYS A 41 8.74 22.30 6.66
C CYS A 41 8.09 21.41 7.72
N TYR A 42 8.17 20.07 7.58
CA TYR A 42 7.47 19.12 8.43
C TYR A 42 8.38 18.02 8.94
N LYS A 43 7.97 17.34 10.00
CA LYS A 43 8.56 16.07 10.46
C LYS A 43 7.63 14.91 10.10
N TYR A 44 8.18 13.87 9.50
CA TYR A 44 7.44 12.70 9.04
C TYR A 44 7.78 11.52 9.94
N ASN A 45 6.79 11.05 10.69
CA ASN A 45 6.94 9.91 11.58
C ASN A 45 6.37 8.68 10.89
N ILE A 46 7.25 7.81 10.40
CA ILE A 46 6.89 6.57 9.74
C ILE A 46 6.79 5.47 10.78
N PHE A 47 5.64 4.82 10.84
CA PHE A 47 5.39 3.66 11.70
C PHE A 47 5.21 2.43 10.84
N VAL A 48 5.94 1.37 11.15
CA VAL A 48 5.88 0.11 10.41
C VAL A 48 5.31 -0.96 11.33
N MET A 49 4.06 -1.35 11.10
CA MET A 49 3.39 -2.43 11.81
C MET A 49 3.81 -3.78 11.22
N HIS A 50 4.28 -4.68 12.07
CA HIS A 50 4.78 -5.98 11.64
C HIS A 50 4.57 -7.10 12.68
N LEU A 51 4.77 -8.35 12.25
CA LEU A 51 4.94 -9.53 13.10
C LEU A 51 6.27 -10.21 12.74
N ASN A 52 7.04 -10.61 13.77
CA ASN A 52 8.16 -11.55 13.65
C ASN A 52 9.19 -11.22 12.53
N ILE A 53 9.34 -9.95 12.14
CA ILE A 53 10.43 -9.56 11.24
C ILE A 53 11.71 -9.46 12.08
N ASP A 54 12.81 -10.01 11.55
CA ASP A 54 14.11 -10.00 12.19
C ASP A 54 14.59 -8.57 12.43
N LEU A 55 15.22 -8.35 13.61
CA LEU A 55 15.72 -7.04 14.01
C LEU A 55 16.80 -6.51 13.04
N GLU A 56 17.64 -7.39 12.51
CA GLU A 56 18.67 -7.03 11.54
C GLU A 56 18.05 -6.44 10.27
N ARG A 57 16.99 -7.08 9.76
CA ARG A 57 16.24 -6.59 8.59
C ARG A 57 15.54 -5.25 8.84
N LEU A 58 14.98 -5.07 10.04
CA LEU A 58 14.38 -3.79 10.45
C LEU A 58 15.45 -2.68 10.56
N ASN A 59 16.61 -2.97 11.13
CA ASN A 59 17.72 -2.04 11.20
C ASN A 59 18.22 -1.67 9.80
N ARG A 60 18.38 -2.64 8.91
CA ARG A 60 18.74 -2.43 7.51
C ARG A 60 17.72 -1.51 6.80
N LEU A 61 16.43 -1.67 7.07
CA LEU A 61 15.43 -0.76 6.55
C LEU A 61 15.62 0.67 7.08
N LYS A 62 15.87 0.82 8.38
CA LYS A 62 16.11 2.12 9.01
C LYS A 62 17.36 2.81 8.46
N GLU A 63 18.43 2.08 8.23
CA GLU A 63 19.69 2.59 7.65
C GLU A 63 19.52 3.04 6.18
N ASN A 64 18.59 2.42 5.46
CA ASN A 64 18.25 2.78 4.08
C ASN A 64 17.59 4.16 3.97
N ILE A 65 17.02 4.68 5.07
CA ILE A 65 16.30 5.95 5.11
C ILE A 65 17.14 7.01 5.83
N ARG A 66 17.75 7.89 5.04
CA ARG A 66 18.64 8.96 5.55
C ARG A 66 18.02 10.32 5.23
N ASN A 67 17.20 10.84 6.15
CA ASN A 67 16.64 12.19 6.05
C ASN A 67 16.36 12.73 7.47
N ASN A 68 16.86 13.93 7.77
CA ASN A 68 16.73 14.54 9.11
C ASN A 68 15.28 14.90 9.49
N ASN A 69 14.36 14.92 8.53
CA ASN A 69 12.94 15.19 8.76
C ASN A 69 12.10 13.93 8.83
N VAL A 70 12.73 12.75 8.70
CA VAL A 70 12.01 11.45 8.71
C VAL A 70 12.53 10.61 9.87
N THR A 71 11.58 10.07 10.66
CA THR A 71 11.84 9.03 11.67
C THR A 71 11.12 7.76 11.30
N ILE A 72 11.72 6.60 11.65
CA ILE A 72 11.07 5.29 11.50
C ILE A 72 11.00 4.60 12.84
N GLU A 73 9.80 4.13 13.18
CA GLU A 73 9.50 3.32 14.35
C GLU A 73 8.83 2.01 13.94
N PHE A 74 9.23 0.91 14.60
CA PHE A 74 8.68 -0.41 14.33
C PHE A 74 7.70 -0.81 15.43
N ILE A 75 6.49 -1.20 15.03
CA ILE A 75 5.43 -1.59 15.96
C ILE A 75 5.15 -3.08 15.80
N ASN A 76 5.65 -3.88 16.72
CA ASN A 76 5.39 -5.31 16.77
C ASN A 76 4.00 -5.59 17.35
N LEU A 77 3.14 -6.19 16.53
CA LEU A 77 1.74 -6.45 16.89
C LEU A 77 1.50 -7.75 17.64
N ASN A 78 2.54 -8.54 17.96
CA ASN A 78 2.38 -9.86 18.61
C ASN A 78 1.52 -9.82 19.89
N GLN A 79 1.83 -8.89 20.78
CA GLN A 79 1.07 -8.78 22.05
C GLN A 79 -0.36 -8.27 21.83
N TYR A 80 -0.54 -7.35 20.91
CA TYR A 80 -1.85 -6.80 20.56
C TYR A 80 -2.76 -7.88 19.97
N LEU A 81 -2.26 -8.62 18.97
CA LEU A 81 -3.02 -9.69 18.32
C LEU A 81 -3.31 -10.87 19.25
N LYS A 82 -2.42 -11.20 20.19
CA LYS A 82 -2.71 -12.21 21.23
C LYS A 82 -3.96 -11.85 22.06
N LYS A 83 -4.19 -10.57 22.35
CA LYS A 83 -5.43 -10.12 23.03
C LYS A 83 -6.66 -10.31 22.13
N ILE A 84 -6.54 -9.92 20.87
CA ILE A 84 -7.63 -10.10 19.88
C ILE A 84 -7.98 -11.58 19.73
N PHE A 85 -6.99 -12.47 19.55
CA PHE A 85 -7.22 -13.92 19.43
C PHE A 85 -7.83 -14.54 20.69
N LYS A 86 -7.49 -14.02 21.89
CA LYS A 86 -8.10 -14.48 23.14
C LYS A 86 -9.59 -14.13 23.21
N GLU A 87 -9.99 -12.98 22.67
CA GLU A 87 -11.37 -12.49 22.75
C GLU A 87 -12.24 -13.01 21.60
N TYR A 88 -11.71 -13.03 20.38
CA TYR A 88 -12.47 -13.32 19.16
C TYR A 88 -12.15 -14.68 18.51
N GLY A 89 -11.11 -15.38 18.98
CA GLY A 89 -10.57 -16.58 18.33
C GLY A 89 -9.68 -16.23 17.14
N ASN A 90 -9.25 -17.25 16.37
CA ASN A 90 -8.52 -17.02 15.13
C ASN A 90 -9.51 -16.71 14.00
N ILE A 91 -9.83 -15.44 13.86
CA ILE A 91 -10.80 -14.94 12.89
C ILE A 91 -10.18 -14.46 11.58
N PHE A 92 -8.84 -14.34 11.54
CA PHE A 92 -8.16 -13.86 10.34
C PHE A 92 -7.96 -14.99 9.35
N TYR A 93 -8.37 -14.73 8.13
CA TYR A 93 -8.34 -15.67 7.05
C TYR A 93 -7.18 -15.39 6.11
N GLU A 94 -6.27 -16.37 5.97
CA GLU A 94 -5.17 -16.29 5.03
C GLU A 94 -5.47 -17.10 3.77
N ARG A 95 -5.28 -16.52 2.62
CA ARG A 95 -5.38 -17.18 1.31
C ARG A 95 -4.22 -16.76 0.44
N SER A 96 -3.51 -17.74 -0.18
CA SER A 96 -2.58 -17.46 -1.27
C SER A 96 -1.66 -16.25 -1.00
N TYR A 97 -1.97 -15.08 -1.56
CA TYR A 97 -1.24 -13.82 -1.39
C TYR A 97 -1.81 -12.89 -0.30
N PHE A 98 -2.93 -13.28 0.36
CA PHE A 98 -3.49 -12.54 1.47
C PHE A 98 -2.88 -13.03 2.79
N THR A 99 -2.04 -12.20 3.40
CA THR A 99 -1.41 -12.48 4.69
C THR A 99 -2.11 -11.74 5.83
N THR A 100 -1.88 -12.16 7.08
CA THR A 100 -2.42 -11.46 8.26
C THR A 100 -2.07 -9.97 8.26
N ALA A 101 -0.96 -9.57 7.64
CA ALA A 101 -0.51 -8.18 7.59
C ALA A 101 -1.54 -7.20 6.98
N MET A 102 -2.39 -7.67 6.06
CA MET A 102 -3.44 -6.85 5.46
C MET A 102 -4.48 -6.36 6.49
N TYR A 103 -4.71 -7.14 7.54
CA TYR A 103 -5.68 -6.76 8.59
C TYR A 103 -5.13 -5.72 9.58
N TYR A 104 -3.80 -5.45 9.60
CA TYR A 104 -3.23 -4.53 10.60
C TYR A 104 -3.79 -3.13 10.48
N ARG A 105 -4.16 -2.67 9.27
CA ARG A 105 -4.77 -1.35 9.05
C ARG A 105 -6.09 -1.15 9.80
N ILE A 106 -6.80 -2.23 10.15
CA ILE A 106 -8.03 -2.17 10.93
C ILE A 106 -7.79 -1.66 12.35
N PHE A 107 -6.60 -1.93 12.91
CA PHE A 107 -6.24 -1.61 14.28
C PHE A 107 -5.65 -0.21 14.47
N ILE A 108 -5.42 0.51 13.37
CA ILE A 108 -4.82 1.86 13.40
C ILE A 108 -5.53 2.80 14.39
N PRO A 109 -6.88 2.87 14.45
CA PRO A 109 -7.53 3.79 15.38
C PRO A 109 -7.20 3.55 16.87
N GLU A 110 -6.99 2.31 17.28
CA GLU A 110 -6.64 1.98 18.66
C GLU A 110 -5.15 2.12 18.94
N ILE A 111 -4.29 1.62 18.04
CA ILE A 111 -2.83 1.65 18.18
C ILE A 111 -2.30 3.08 18.18
N PHE A 112 -2.89 3.95 17.37
CA PHE A 112 -2.48 5.35 17.21
C PHE A 112 -3.45 6.33 17.89
N SER A 113 -4.09 5.92 19.00
CA SER A 113 -5.10 6.71 19.71
C SER A 113 -4.60 8.05 20.27
N ASN A 114 -3.29 8.23 20.40
CA ASN A 114 -2.63 9.47 20.80
C ASN A 114 -2.46 10.49 19.66
N PHE A 115 -2.76 10.12 18.40
CA PHE A 115 -2.77 11.03 17.26
C PHE A 115 -4.19 11.51 16.94
N LYS A 116 -4.31 12.70 16.33
CA LYS A 116 -5.61 13.19 15.80
C LYS A 116 -5.90 12.63 14.42
N LYS A 117 -4.88 12.53 13.59
CA LYS A 117 -4.99 12.09 12.19
C LYS A 117 -3.76 11.24 11.84
N VAL A 118 -3.96 10.20 11.06
CA VAL A 118 -2.91 9.28 10.60
C VAL A 118 -3.15 8.95 9.14
N ILE A 119 -2.08 8.84 8.33
CA ILE A 119 -2.15 8.32 6.97
C ILE A 119 -1.67 6.87 6.98
N TYR A 120 -2.44 5.98 6.39
CA TYR A 120 -2.02 4.62 6.09
C TYR A 120 -1.70 4.50 4.59
N CYS A 121 -0.62 3.78 4.26
CA CYS A 121 -0.27 3.43 2.89
C CYS A 121 0.14 1.95 2.80
N ASP A 122 -0.27 1.30 1.71
CA ASP A 122 0.23 -0.02 1.35
C ASP A 122 1.71 0.03 0.93
N SER A 123 2.37 -1.13 0.96
CA SER A 123 3.81 -1.27 0.70
C SER A 123 4.17 -1.28 -0.79
N ASP A 124 3.19 -1.40 -1.67
CA ASP A 124 3.36 -1.50 -3.14
C ASP A 124 3.00 -0.20 -3.86
N VAL A 125 3.40 0.91 -3.27
CA VAL A 125 3.16 2.26 -3.78
C VAL A 125 4.46 2.99 -4.13
N ILE A 126 4.35 4.02 -4.98
CA ILE A 126 5.42 5.00 -5.25
C ILE A 126 4.86 6.41 -5.05
N PHE A 127 5.55 7.20 -4.23
CA PHE A 127 5.20 8.59 -3.96
C PHE A 127 5.80 9.50 -5.04
N LYS A 128 4.95 10.34 -5.63
CA LYS A 128 5.32 11.32 -6.67
C LYS A 128 5.16 12.76 -6.18
N ALA A 129 4.59 12.95 -5.00
CA ALA A 129 4.39 14.25 -4.35
C ALA A 129 4.59 14.13 -2.83
N ASP A 130 4.73 15.27 -2.16
CA ASP A 130 4.79 15.34 -0.72
C ASP A 130 3.45 14.91 -0.10
N ILE A 131 3.52 13.90 0.77
CA ILE A 131 2.34 13.33 1.45
C ILE A 131 1.71 14.30 2.47
N SER A 132 2.42 15.35 2.87
CA SER A 132 1.87 16.39 3.74
C SER A 132 0.61 17.02 3.15
N HIS A 133 0.55 17.17 1.84
CA HIS A 133 -0.64 17.69 1.16
C HIS A 133 -1.87 16.79 1.36
N LEU A 134 -1.67 15.47 1.47
CA LEU A 134 -2.74 14.52 1.80
C LEU A 134 -3.16 14.65 3.27
N PHE A 135 -2.19 14.82 4.18
CA PHE A 135 -2.44 14.97 5.62
C PHE A 135 -3.33 16.17 5.94
N PHE A 136 -3.14 17.28 5.24
CA PHE A 136 -3.89 18.52 5.46
C PHE A 136 -5.23 18.59 4.72
N ILE A 137 -5.62 17.57 3.95
CA ILE A 137 -6.96 17.55 3.33
C ILE A 137 -8.03 17.57 4.43
N ASP A 138 -9.03 18.45 4.25
CA ASP A 138 -10.24 18.43 5.06
C ASP A 138 -11.09 17.20 4.70
N LEU A 139 -11.39 16.38 5.67
CA LEU A 139 -12.25 15.21 5.50
C LEU A 139 -13.75 15.54 5.51
N ASN A 140 -14.14 16.83 5.54
CA ASN A 140 -15.52 17.28 5.52
C ASN A 140 -16.39 16.55 6.57
N ASN A 141 -15.88 16.53 7.79
CA ASN A 141 -16.50 15.85 8.93
C ASN A 141 -16.67 14.33 8.82
N LYS A 142 -15.96 13.66 7.87
CA LYS A 142 -15.94 12.20 7.75
C LYS A 142 -14.85 11.58 8.61
N GLU A 143 -15.03 10.30 8.92
CA GLU A 143 -14.12 9.50 9.74
C GLU A 143 -12.85 9.13 8.99
N ILE A 144 -12.97 8.90 7.68
CA ILE A 144 -11.82 8.59 6.82
C ILE A 144 -11.87 9.35 5.50
N GLY A 145 -10.67 9.51 4.90
CA GLY A 145 -10.49 9.88 3.50
C GLY A 145 -9.87 8.73 2.72
N ALA A 146 -10.47 8.35 1.58
CA ALA A 146 -9.95 7.28 0.71
C ALA A 146 -10.37 7.51 -0.75
N CYS A 147 -9.64 6.91 -1.71
CA CYS A 147 -9.99 6.97 -3.12
C CYS A 147 -10.97 5.84 -3.49
N ARG A 148 -11.85 6.10 -4.46
CA ARG A 148 -12.70 5.05 -5.05
C ARG A 148 -11.86 3.92 -5.62
N ASP A 149 -12.32 2.69 -5.44
CA ASP A 149 -11.72 1.53 -6.09
C ASP A 149 -12.23 1.40 -7.54
N ILE A 150 -11.41 1.88 -8.47
CA ILE A 150 -11.75 1.86 -9.89
C ILE A 150 -11.72 0.44 -10.46
N ALA A 151 -10.88 -0.46 -9.92
CA ALA A 151 -10.81 -1.85 -10.35
C ALA A 151 -12.11 -2.59 -10.00
N ALA A 152 -12.56 -2.47 -8.76
CA ALA A 152 -13.83 -3.06 -8.31
C ALA A 152 -15.03 -2.48 -9.06
N LEU A 153 -15.06 -1.15 -9.25
CA LEU A 153 -16.12 -0.48 -10.02
C LEU A 153 -16.18 -0.97 -11.48
N TYR A 154 -15.02 -1.09 -12.14
CA TYR A 154 -14.91 -1.59 -13.49
C TYR A 154 -15.40 -3.05 -13.57
N ALA A 155 -14.87 -3.91 -12.71
CA ALA A 155 -15.23 -5.33 -12.66
C ALA A 155 -16.73 -5.55 -12.44
N TYR A 156 -17.33 -4.82 -11.50
CA TYR A 156 -18.77 -4.88 -11.21
C TYR A 156 -19.63 -4.52 -12.43
N ARG A 157 -19.19 -3.58 -13.25
CA ARG A 157 -19.94 -3.10 -14.41
C ARG A 157 -19.77 -3.95 -15.65
N LYS A 158 -18.57 -4.45 -15.93
CA LYS A 158 -18.27 -5.19 -17.17
C LYS A 158 -18.83 -6.62 -17.18
N ARG A 159 -18.67 -7.40 -16.12
CA ARG A 159 -19.28 -8.73 -15.88
C ARG A 159 -18.98 -9.83 -16.90
N GLU A 160 -17.89 -9.75 -17.64
CA GLU A 160 -17.57 -10.71 -18.71
C GLU A 160 -16.75 -11.89 -18.23
N THR A 161 -15.87 -11.68 -17.26
CA THR A 161 -14.95 -12.71 -16.73
C THR A 161 -15.44 -13.31 -15.42
N VAL A 162 -14.97 -14.51 -15.07
CA VAL A 162 -15.23 -15.16 -13.77
C VAL A 162 -14.85 -14.25 -12.61
N TRP A 163 -13.69 -13.57 -12.70
CA TRP A 163 -13.27 -12.61 -11.68
C TRP A 163 -14.28 -11.47 -11.49
N GLN A 164 -14.77 -10.89 -12.59
CA GLN A 164 -15.78 -9.81 -12.54
C GLN A 164 -17.10 -10.28 -11.98
N GLN A 165 -17.53 -11.49 -12.30
CA GLN A 165 -18.71 -12.11 -11.70
C GLN A 165 -18.56 -12.35 -10.20
N ASN A 166 -17.39 -12.83 -9.76
CA ASN A 166 -17.08 -13.03 -8.35
C ASN A 166 -17.13 -11.72 -7.55
N ILE A 167 -16.59 -10.63 -8.11
CA ILE A 167 -16.69 -9.28 -7.52
C ILE A 167 -18.16 -8.91 -7.32
N ARG A 168 -18.99 -9.08 -8.34
CA ARG A 168 -20.41 -8.77 -8.22
C ARG A 168 -21.10 -9.61 -7.14
N ASN A 169 -20.90 -10.94 -7.17
CA ASN A 169 -21.49 -11.84 -6.19
C ASN A 169 -21.08 -11.46 -4.76
N ASN A 170 -19.85 -11.00 -4.57
CA ASN A 170 -19.39 -10.49 -3.29
C ASN A 170 -20.16 -9.23 -2.86
N PHE A 171 -20.34 -8.26 -3.76
CA PHE A 171 -21.13 -7.06 -3.45
C PHE A 171 -22.58 -7.36 -3.11
N ASP A 172 -23.19 -8.29 -3.84
CA ASP A 172 -24.56 -8.74 -3.57
C ASP A 172 -24.64 -9.45 -2.20
N LYS A 173 -23.63 -10.26 -1.86
CA LYS A 173 -23.52 -10.98 -0.57
C LYS A 173 -23.38 -10.02 0.61
N ILE A 174 -22.49 -9.03 0.52
CA ILE A 174 -22.28 -8.08 1.60
C ILE A 174 -23.35 -6.97 1.65
N ASN A 175 -24.32 -7.02 0.75
CA ASN A 175 -25.42 -6.04 0.61
C ASN A 175 -24.90 -4.60 0.60
N PHE A 176 -23.83 -4.34 -0.16
CA PHE A 176 -23.21 -3.03 -0.21
C PHE A 176 -24.08 -2.05 -0.99
N ARG A 177 -24.34 -0.89 -0.40
CA ARG A 177 -25.33 0.08 -0.88
C ARG A 177 -25.07 0.57 -2.32
N SER A 178 -23.83 0.84 -2.67
CA SER A 178 -23.44 1.36 -3.98
C SER A 178 -21.97 1.10 -4.29
N ILE A 179 -21.70 0.39 -5.38
CA ILE A 179 -20.32 0.16 -5.85
C ILE A 179 -19.56 1.46 -6.10
N SER A 180 -20.24 2.55 -6.42
CA SER A 180 -19.62 3.87 -6.62
C SER A 180 -19.07 4.46 -5.32
N ASP A 181 -19.47 3.95 -4.17
CA ASP A 181 -19.03 4.36 -2.84
C ASP A 181 -18.01 3.39 -2.23
N TYR A 182 -17.62 2.36 -2.97
CA TYR A 182 -16.59 1.42 -2.57
C TYR A 182 -15.20 2.02 -2.79
N PHE A 183 -14.38 2.03 -1.73
CA PHE A 183 -13.04 2.62 -1.76
C PHE A 183 -11.95 1.55 -1.72
N ASN A 184 -10.79 1.90 -2.29
CA ASN A 184 -9.58 1.10 -2.18
C ASN A 184 -8.87 1.38 -0.85
N SER A 185 -8.52 0.33 -0.11
CA SER A 185 -7.95 0.40 1.24
C SER A 185 -6.44 0.67 1.28
N GLY A 186 -5.77 0.82 0.14
CA GLY A 186 -4.31 0.96 0.08
C GLY A 186 -3.77 2.33 0.46
N VAL A 187 -4.62 3.39 0.43
CA VAL A 187 -4.27 4.72 0.96
C VAL A 187 -5.48 5.27 1.69
N ILE A 188 -5.33 5.44 3.01
CA ILE A 188 -6.42 5.92 3.88
C ILE A 188 -5.90 7.02 4.81
N VAL A 189 -6.65 8.10 4.92
CA VAL A 189 -6.47 9.13 5.95
C VAL A 189 -7.49 8.87 7.04
N PHE A 190 -7.05 8.56 8.25
CA PHE A 190 -7.91 8.32 9.40
C PHE A 190 -8.04 9.59 10.25
N ASP A 191 -9.26 10.04 10.56
CA ASP A 191 -9.55 10.87 11.72
C ASP A 191 -9.68 9.94 12.93
N ILE A 192 -8.60 9.83 13.70
CA ILE A 192 -8.49 8.84 14.77
C ILE A 192 -9.55 9.07 15.85
N VAL A 193 -9.80 10.33 16.20
CA VAL A 193 -10.80 10.66 17.25
C VAL A 193 -12.19 10.16 16.85
N LYS A 194 -12.60 10.41 15.61
CA LYS A 194 -13.90 9.96 15.11
C LYS A 194 -13.96 8.45 14.94
N CYS A 195 -12.89 7.83 14.46
CA CYS A 195 -12.81 6.37 14.36
C CYS A 195 -12.94 5.68 15.72
N ILE A 196 -12.34 6.23 16.78
CA ILE A 196 -12.50 5.72 18.15
C ILE A 196 -13.95 5.92 18.62
N GLN A 197 -14.54 7.11 18.45
CA GLN A 197 -15.93 7.39 18.80
C GLN A 197 -16.91 6.44 18.09
N MET A 198 -16.61 6.11 16.84
CA MET A 198 -17.38 5.16 16.03
C MET A 198 -17.18 3.69 16.46
N LYS A 199 -16.21 3.39 17.33
CA LYS A 199 -15.81 2.03 17.74
C LYS A 199 -15.40 1.16 16.55
N THR A 200 -14.60 1.74 15.66
CA THR A 200 -14.24 1.16 14.35
C THR A 200 -13.68 -0.25 14.48
N VAL A 201 -12.69 -0.47 15.36
CA VAL A 201 -12.03 -1.78 15.51
C VAL A 201 -13.02 -2.86 15.92
N SER A 202 -13.83 -2.62 16.95
CA SER A 202 -14.86 -3.56 17.42
C SER A 202 -15.88 -3.89 16.31
N LYS A 203 -16.32 -2.89 15.53
CA LYS A 203 -17.21 -3.11 14.38
C LYS A 203 -16.54 -3.96 13.31
N CYS A 204 -15.28 -3.69 12.96
CA CYS A 204 -14.53 -4.49 11.99
C CYS A 204 -14.41 -5.95 12.45
N LEU A 205 -14.04 -6.19 13.70
CA LEU A 205 -13.93 -7.54 14.26
C LEU A 205 -15.29 -8.27 14.26
N THR A 206 -16.38 -7.55 14.52
CA THR A 206 -17.74 -8.10 14.41
C THR A 206 -18.08 -8.51 12.97
N VAL A 207 -17.72 -7.68 11.98
CA VAL A 207 -17.94 -8.00 10.56
C VAL A 207 -17.14 -9.24 10.16
N ILE A 208 -15.84 -9.31 10.52
CA ILE A 208 -14.98 -10.46 10.23
C ILE A 208 -15.56 -11.76 10.83
N LYS A 209 -16.07 -11.69 12.06
CA LYS A 209 -16.64 -12.85 12.74
C LYS A 209 -17.94 -13.35 12.11
N ASN A 210 -18.76 -12.45 11.55
CA ASN A 210 -20.13 -12.74 11.11
C ASN A 210 -20.26 -12.96 9.60
N ILE A 211 -19.26 -12.59 8.80
CA ILE A 211 -19.32 -12.70 7.34
C ILE A 211 -18.15 -13.55 6.83
N ASP A 212 -18.46 -14.79 6.48
CA ASP A 212 -17.48 -15.71 5.90
C ASP A 212 -17.16 -15.38 4.45
N ASN A 213 -15.93 -15.74 4.02
CA ASN A 213 -15.50 -15.71 2.63
C ASN A 213 -15.69 -14.34 1.94
N LEU A 214 -15.28 -13.25 2.60
CA LEU A 214 -15.14 -11.96 1.95
C LEU A 214 -14.14 -12.06 0.80
N TYR A 215 -14.40 -11.37 -0.30
CA TYR A 215 -13.55 -11.46 -1.50
C TYR A 215 -12.24 -10.68 -1.33
N PHE A 216 -12.35 -9.46 -0.77
CA PHE A 216 -11.24 -8.63 -0.33
C PHE A 216 -11.32 -8.46 1.20
N PRO A 217 -10.75 -9.38 1.98
CA PRO A 217 -11.13 -9.55 3.38
C PRO A 217 -11.05 -8.28 4.24
N ASP A 218 -9.95 -7.53 4.18
CA ASP A 218 -9.78 -6.28 4.93
C ASP A 218 -10.52 -5.10 4.28
N GLN A 219 -10.46 -5.00 2.95
CA GLN A 219 -11.10 -3.92 2.20
C GLN A 219 -12.62 -3.99 2.28
N ASP A 220 -13.21 -5.17 2.16
CA ASP A 220 -14.66 -5.36 2.31
C ASP A 220 -15.12 -4.96 3.71
N VAL A 221 -14.39 -5.41 4.75
CA VAL A 221 -14.67 -5.07 6.15
C VAL A 221 -14.66 -3.56 6.37
N LEU A 222 -13.63 -2.87 5.89
CA LEU A 222 -13.53 -1.42 6.02
C LEU A 222 -14.65 -0.71 5.25
N ASN A 223 -14.98 -1.17 4.05
CA ASN A 223 -16.05 -0.59 3.25
C ASN A 223 -17.43 -0.78 3.91
N ILE A 224 -17.69 -1.93 4.53
CA ILE A 224 -18.93 -2.16 5.29
C ILE A 224 -19.00 -1.20 6.49
N VAL A 225 -17.93 -1.11 7.28
CA VAL A 225 -17.91 -0.32 8.51
C VAL A 225 -17.96 1.19 8.22
N PHE A 226 -17.27 1.65 7.18
CA PHE A 226 -17.22 3.07 6.81
C PHE A 226 -18.25 3.49 5.75
N CYS A 227 -19.25 2.66 5.45
CA CYS A 227 -20.31 3.03 4.52
C CYS A 227 -21.00 4.34 4.94
N GLY A 228 -20.93 5.36 4.10
CA GLY A 228 -21.44 6.72 4.40
C GLY A 228 -20.50 7.61 5.24
N HIS A 229 -19.35 7.10 5.68
CA HIS A 229 -18.37 7.75 6.55
C HIS A 229 -17.05 8.13 5.84
N VAL A 230 -17.03 8.09 4.51
CA VAL A 230 -15.85 8.33 3.67
C VAL A 230 -15.90 9.71 3.01
N HIS A 231 -14.81 10.47 3.14
CA HIS A 231 -14.51 11.57 2.23
C HIS A 231 -13.73 11.03 1.03
N PHE A 232 -14.32 11.10 -0.16
CA PHE A 232 -13.66 10.59 -1.36
C PHE A 232 -12.55 11.54 -1.83
N LEU A 233 -11.31 11.07 -1.71
CA LEU A 233 -10.13 11.77 -2.16
C LEU A 233 -10.03 11.76 -3.70
N PRO A 234 -9.38 12.77 -4.31
CA PRO A 234 -9.00 12.73 -5.71
C PRO A 234 -8.17 11.49 -6.04
N LEU A 235 -8.46 10.83 -7.18
CA LEU A 235 -7.81 9.56 -7.59
C LEU A 235 -6.28 9.65 -7.72
N GLU A 236 -5.72 10.86 -7.86
CA GLU A 236 -4.27 11.09 -7.90
C GLU A 236 -3.55 10.66 -6.62
N TRP A 237 -4.25 10.55 -5.47
CA TRP A 237 -3.70 10.12 -4.19
C TRP A 237 -3.66 8.59 -3.99
N ASN A 238 -4.28 7.84 -4.88
CA ASN A 238 -4.19 6.39 -4.94
C ASN A 238 -4.46 5.93 -6.37
N PHE A 239 -3.55 6.29 -7.29
CA PHE A 239 -3.72 5.99 -8.70
C PHE A 239 -3.38 4.53 -8.99
N LEU A 240 -4.39 3.73 -9.26
CA LEU A 240 -4.29 2.30 -9.51
C LEU A 240 -3.68 2.04 -10.89
N TRP A 241 -2.34 2.01 -10.95
CA TRP A 241 -1.58 1.94 -12.21
C TRP A 241 -1.88 0.68 -13.01
N THR A 242 -1.92 -0.47 -12.34
CA THR A 242 -2.18 -1.77 -12.97
C THR A 242 -3.56 -1.76 -13.62
N THR A 243 -4.58 -1.32 -12.90
CA THR A 243 -5.95 -1.17 -13.43
C THR A 243 -5.99 -0.26 -14.65
N TYR A 244 -5.25 0.87 -14.61
CA TYR A 244 -5.20 1.77 -15.75
C TYR A 244 -4.61 1.08 -16.99
N ILE A 245 -3.49 0.38 -16.86
CA ILE A 245 -2.82 -0.30 -17.97
C ILE A 245 -3.68 -1.43 -18.53
N GLU A 246 -4.32 -2.22 -17.66
CA GLU A 246 -5.12 -3.37 -18.06
C GLU A 246 -6.44 -2.97 -18.75
N TYR A 247 -7.05 -1.85 -18.36
CA TYR A 247 -8.42 -1.54 -18.76
C TYR A 247 -8.61 -0.20 -19.47
N LYS A 248 -7.53 0.57 -19.76
CA LYS A 248 -7.60 1.91 -20.37
C LYS A 248 -8.40 1.97 -21.67
N ASP A 249 -8.35 0.91 -22.47
CA ASP A 249 -9.05 0.82 -23.76
C ASP A 249 -10.52 0.43 -23.63
N ASN A 250 -10.97 0.09 -22.41
CA ASN A 250 -12.33 -0.38 -22.11
C ASN A 250 -13.05 0.46 -21.03
N PHE A 251 -12.58 1.66 -20.70
CA PHE A 251 -13.20 2.51 -19.68
C PHE A 251 -14.63 2.98 -20.02
N MET A 252 -15.12 2.70 -21.26
CA MET A 252 -16.49 3.02 -21.65
C MET A 252 -17.57 2.44 -20.73
N TYR A 253 -17.24 1.38 -19.95
CA TYR A 253 -18.15 0.82 -18.94
C TYR A 253 -18.25 1.67 -17.67
N LEU A 254 -17.37 2.68 -17.51
CA LEU A 254 -17.38 3.58 -16.36
C LEU A 254 -18.19 4.85 -16.65
N PRO A 255 -18.71 5.53 -15.61
CA PRO A 255 -19.32 6.84 -15.78
C PRO A 255 -18.34 7.86 -16.34
N LYS A 256 -18.76 8.74 -17.26
CA LYS A 256 -17.91 9.79 -17.87
C LYS A 256 -17.15 10.62 -16.84
N LYS A 257 -17.79 10.96 -15.71
CA LYS A 257 -17.15 11.69 -14.61
C LYS A 257 -15.92 10.93 -14.08
N ILE A 258 -16.05 9.65 -13.84
CA ILE A 258 -14.98 8.78 -13.32
C ILE A 258 -13.85 8.65 -14.37
N ILE A 259 -14.21 8.48 -15.65
CA ILE A 259 -13.22 8.43 -16.74
C ILE A 259 -12.37 9.71 -16.76
N ASN A 260 -13.00 10.88 -16.64
CA ASN A 260 -12.30 12.16 -16.60
C ASN A 260 -11.38 12.27 -15.37
N GLU A 261 -11.83 11.79 -14.19
CA GLU A 261 -11.00 11.74 -12.97
C GLU A 261 -9.78 10.82 -13.15
N ILE A 262 -9.94 9.65 -13.80
CA ILE A 262 -8.83 8.72 -14.10
C ILE A 262 -7.79 9.38 -15.00
N TYR A 263 -8.21 10.00 -16.11
CA TYR A 263 -7.28 10.65 -17.02
C TYR A 263 -6.58 11.85 -16.39
N LYS A 264 -7.28 12.62 -15.56
CA LYS A 264 -6.67 13.70 -14.77
C LYS A 264 -5.62 13.14 -13.80
N ALA A 265 -5.94 12.09 -13.05
CA ALA A 265 -5.03 11.47 -12.10
C ALA A 265 -3.79 10.87 -12.80
N LYS A 266 -3.96 10.26 -13.99
CA LYS A 266 -2.86 9.72 -14.80
C LYS A 266 -1.84 10.79 -15.18
N THR A 267 -2.28 12.01 -15.52
CA THR A 267 -1.36 13.08 -15.96
C THR A 267 -0.42 13.53 -14.85
N LYS A 268 -0.86 13.51 -13.59
CA LYS A 268 -0.07 13.94 -12.44
C LYS A 268 -0.41 13.12 -11.20
N PRO A 269 -0.12 11.81 -11.19
CA PRO A 269 -0.37 10.99 -10.00
C PRO A 269 0.50 11.46 -8.85
N LYS A 270 -0.06 11.50 -7.65
CA LYS A 270 0.66 11.84 -6.40
C LYS A 270 1.15 10.60 -5.67
N ILE A 271 0.35 9.53 -5.72
CA ILE A 271 0.73 8.17 -5.30
C ILE A 271 0.32 7.21 -6.40
N ILE A 272 1.28 6.44 -6.92
CA ILE A 272 1.04 5.33 -7.84
C ILE A 272 0.95 4.06 -7.01
N HIS A 273 -0.12 3.28 -7.18
CA HIS A 273 -0.34 2.04 -6.48
C HIS A 273 -0.40 0.87 -7.47
N TYR A 274 0.43 -0.13 -7.22
CA TYR A 274 0.55 -1.34 -8.06
C TYR A 274 -0.25 -2.49 -7.47
N ILE A 275 -1.58 -2.40 -7.56
CA ILE A 275 -2.49 -3.43 -7.06
C ILE A 275 -2.39 -4.73 -7.88
N SER A 276 -3.13 -5.78 -7.48
CA SER A 276 -3.22 -7.09 -8.15
C SER A 276 -1.96 -7.96 -8.03
N GLU A 277 -1.96 -9.10 -8.72
CA GLU A 277 -0.82 -10.03 -8.77
C GLU A 277 0.31 -9.55 -9.70
N THR A 278 -0.01 -8.66 -10.64
CA THR A 278 0.95 -8.05 -11.55
C THR A 278 1.73 -6.96 -10.82
N LYS A 279 2.92 -7.31 -10.34
CA LYS A 279 3.77 -6.41 -9.56
C LYS A 279 5.01 -5.99 -10.34
N PRO A 280 5.57 -4.79 -10.09
CA PRO A 280 6.80 -4.32 -10.75
C PRO A 280 7.98 -5.28 -10.64
N TRP A 281 8.09 -5.99 -9.52
CA TRP A 281 9.14 -6.97 -9.26
C TRP A 281 8.86 -8.37 -9.79
N LYS A 282 7.66 -8.64 -10.29
CA LYS A 282 7.28 -9.91 -10.92
C LYS A 282 7.25 -9.84 -12.44
N ASP A 283 6.93 -8.69 -13.01
CA ASP A 283 6.67 -8.53 -14.44
C ASP A 283 7.91 -8.09 -15.23
N LYS A 284 7.98 -8.55 -16.48
CA LYS A 284 9.03 -8.18 -17.46
C LYS A 284 8.72 -6.88 -18.21
N ASN A 285 7.51 -6.36 -18.11
CA ASN A 285 7.04 -5.24 -18.91
C ASN A 285 7.63 -3.89 -18.49
N SER A 286 7.94 -3.05 -19.47
CA SER A 286 8.42 -1.68 -19.30
C SER A 286 7.44 -0.71 -18.61
N PHE A 287 6.22 -1.17 -18.29
CA PHE A 287 5.18 -0.35 -17.64
C PHE A 287 5.50 0.07 -16.21
N PHE A 288 6.54 -0.52 -15.60
CA PHE A 288 6.91 -0.29 -14.20
C PHE A 288 8.16 0.59 -14.03
N VAL A 289 8.54 1.36 -15.05
CA VAL A 289 9.73 2.23 -15.05
C VAL A 289 9.80 3.14 -13.82
N GLU A 290 8.67 3.70 -13.39
CA GLU A 290 8.62 4.58 -12.22
C GLU A 290 9.05 3.89 -10.92
N TRP A 291 8.68 2.62 -10.75
CA TRP A 291 9.09 1.83 -9.60
C TRP A 291 10.60 1.50 -9.65
N TRP A 292 11.11 1.11 -10.83
CA TRP A 292 12.51 0.72 -11.04
C TRP A 292 13.53 1.87 -10.95
N LYS A 293 13.08 3.11 -10.78
CA LYS A 293 13.97 4.26 -10.53
C LYS A 293 14.63 4.23 -9.14
N PHE A 294 14.00 3.57 -8.17
CA PHE A 294 14.39 3.62 -6.75
C PHE A 294 15.28 2.45 -6.27
N PRO A 295 15.15 1.21 -6.78
CA PRO A 295 15.87 0.06 -6.21
C PRO A 295 17.39 0.18 -6.18
N ARG A 296 18.03 0.78 -7.18
CA ARG A 296 19.48 0.83 -7.32
C ARG A 296 20.24 1.42 -6.11
N LYS A 297 19.63 2.35 -5.40
CA LYS A 297 20.19 2.98 -4.21
C LYS A 297 19.71 2.33 -2.91
N ASN A 298 18.99 1.23 -3.01
CA ASN A 298 18.31 0.59 -1.90
C ASN A 298 19.15 -0.59 -1.38
N LEU A 299 19.29 -0.70 -0.06
CA LEU A 299 20.03 -1.81 0.56
C LEU A 299 19.42 -3.19 0.29
N PHE A 300 18.14 -3.27 -0.11
CA PHE A 300 17.47 -4.50 -0.51
C PHE A 300 17.53 -4.80 -2.01
N TYR A 301 18.31 -4.02 -2.80
CA TYR A 301 18.33 -4.18 -4.26
C TYR A 301 18.72 -5.59 -4.71
N GLY A 302 19.78 -6.16 -4.13
CA GLY A 302 20.20 -7.53 -4.44
C GLY A 302 19.11 -8.57 -4.16
N GLU A 303 18.42 -8.47 -3.01
CA GLU A 303 17.31 -9.36 -2.66
C GLU A 303 16.12 -9.22 -3.65
N ILE A 304 15.79 -8.00 -4.05
CA ILE A 304 14.73 -7.72 -5.02
C ILE A 304 15.06 -8.35 -6.38
N LEU A 305 16.32 -8.21 -6.83
CA LEU A 305 16.77 -8.81 -8.08
C LEU A 305 16.76 -10.34 -8.03
N CYS A 306 17.29 -10.94 -6.95
CA CYS A 306 17.27 -12.40 -6.77
C CYS A 306 15.84 -12.95 -6.79
N LYS A 307 14.92 -12.33 -6.06
CA LYS A 307 13.50 -12.74 -6.06
C LYS A 307 12.88 -12.62 -7.46
N LYS A 308 13.19 -11.55 -8.20
CA LYS A 308 12.71 -11.38 -9.59
C LYS A 308 13.23 -12.48 -10.51
N LEU A 309 14.51 -12.81 -10.43
CA LEU A 309 15.13 -13.87 -11.24
C LEU A 309 14.57 -15.25 -10.91
N MET A 310 14.36 -15.56 -9.62
CA MET A 310 13.76 -16.84 -9.19
C MET A 310 12.33 -16.99 -9.76
N ILE A 311 11.52 -15.95 -9.74
CA ILE A 311 10.17 -15.98 -10.30
C ILE A 311 10.23 -16.22 -11.82
N GLN A 312 11.21 -15.63 -12.52
CA GLN A 312 11.36 -15.80 -13.97
C GLN A 312 11.87 -17.20 -14.35
N ASN A 313 12.75 -17.80 -13.55
CA ASN A 313 13.32 -19.12 -13.80
C ASN A 313 12.40 -20.27 -13.38
N SER A 314 11.40 -20.05 -12.53
CA SER A 314 10.36 -21.05 -12.25
C SER A 314 9.50 -21.41 -13.47
N TYR A 315 9.59 -20.63 -14.55
CA TYR A 315 8.99 -20.94 -15.86
C TYR A 315 9.95 -21.60 -16.85
N VAL A 316 11.23 -21.74 -16.50
CA VAL A 316 12.22 -22.50 -17.28
C VAL A 316 12.51 -23.79 -16.50
N ASN A 317 12.16 -24.95 -17.07
CA ASN A 317 12.40 -26.26 -16.49
C ASN A 317 13.87 -26.38 -15.99
N LEU A 318 14.06 -26.44 -14.67
CA LEU A 318 15.33 -26.68 -14.01
C LEU A 318 15.80 -28.13 -14.21
N ASN A 319 16.25 -28.46 -15.41
CA ASN A 319 17.08 -29.63 -15.66
C ASN A 319 18.43 -29.15 -16.21
N GLN A 320 19.31 -28.62 -15.35
CA GLN A 320 20.75 -28.66 -15.51
C GLN A 320 21.46 -27.79 -14.44
N ASN A 321 22.19 -28.49 -13.58
CA ASN A 321 23.05 -27.94 -12.52
C ASN A 321 24.30 -27.25 -13.08
N ASN A 322 24.26 -26.06 -13.68
CA ASN A 322 25.50 -25.28 -13.89
C ASN A 322 25.36 -23.92 -14.60
N CYS A 323 24.17 -23.34 -14.77
CA CYS A 323 24.01 -22.12 -15.59
C CYS A 323 23.50 -20.84 -14.87
N ILE A 324 23.41 -20.84 -13.55
CA ILE A 324 22.78 -19.69 -12.83
C ILE A 324 23.60 -18.40 -12.94
N TYR A 325 24.92 -18.48 -13.05
CA TYR A 325 25.79 -17.29 -13.09
C TYR A 325 25.86 -16.61 -14.46
N VAL A 326 25.76 -17.37 -15.54
CA VAL A 326 25.86 -16.83 -16.91
C VAL A 326 24.55 -16.13 -17.30
N ASP A 327 23.41 -16.72 -16.95
CA ASP A 327 22.08 -16.13 -17.22
C ASP A 327 21.82 -14.85 -16.44
N ILE A 328 22.38 -14.72 -15.23
CA ILE A 328 22.28 -13.50 -14.41
C ILE A 328 23.07 -12.35 -15.05
N LEU A 329 24.27 -12.61 -15.56
CA LEU A 329 25.11 -11.61 -16.22
C LEU A 329 24.50 -11.16 -17.56
N ASP A 330 24.00 -12.09 -18.37
CA ASP A 330 23.36 -11.76 -19.64
C ASP A 330 22.05 -11.01 -19.43
N TYR A 331 21.28 -11.31 -18.37
CA TYR A 331 20.07 -10.57 -18.04
C TYR A 331 20.34 -9.17 -17.49
N LEU A 332 21.39 -9.00 -16.70
CA LEU A 332 21.83 -7.71 -16.19
C LEU A 332 22.33 -6.79 -17.31
N LEU A 333 22.95 -7.35 -18.35
CA LEU A 333 23.39 -6.64 -19.56
C LEU A 333 22.21 -6.14 -20.43
N LEU A 334 21.06 -6.82 -20.39
CA LEU A 334 19.84 -6.47 -21.16
C LEU A 334 19.00 -5.38 -20.46
N LEU A 335 19.30 -5.00 -19.22
CA LEU A 335 18.60 -3.91 -18.56
C LEU A 335 19.15 -2.56 -19.10
N PRO A 336 18.33 -1.68 -19.69
CA PRO A 336 18.76 -0.45 -20.38
C PRO A 336 19.46 0.59 -19.49
N TYR A 337 19.75 0.24 -18.23
CA TYR A 337 20.38 1.13 -17.24
C TYR A 337 21.39 0.39 -16.32
N PHE A 338 21.92 -0.76 -16.76
CA PHE A 338 22.87 -1.52 -15.95
C PHE A 338 24.30 -0.96 -16.10
N ASN A 339 24.97 -0.64 -14.98
CA ASN A 339 26.39 -0.25 -14.96
C ASN A 339 27.20 -1.30 -14.17
N PHE A 340 28.23 -1.87 -14.80
CA PHE A 340 29.11 -2.91 -14.25
C PHE A 340 29.83 -2.47 -12.96
N ASP A 341 30.10 -1.18 -12.79
CA ASP A 341 30.80 -0.66 -11.62
C ASP A 341 30.03 -0.82 -10.31
N ASP A 342 28.70 -1.07 -10.38
CA ASP A 342 27.86 -1.29 -9.20
C ASP A 342 27.89 -2.75 -8.71
N LEU A 343 28.29 -3.71 -9.56
CA LEU A 343 28.36 -5.13 -9.20
C LEU A 343 29.58 -5.42 -8.31
N TYR A 344 30.73 -4.78 -8.61
CA TYR A 344 31.99 -5.01 -7.90
C TYR A 344 32.09 -4.34 -6.52
N LYS A 345 31.14 -3.50 -6.15
CA LYS A 345 31.12 -2.84 -4.82
C LYS A 345 30.43 -3.67 -3.74
N HIS A 346 29.78 -4.77 -4.10
CA HIS A 346 28.96 -5.58 -3.20
C HIS A 346 29.25 -7.11 -3.29
N ILE A 347 30.31 -7.51 -4.01
CA ILE A 347 30.95 -8.81 -3.92
C ILE A 347 32.25 -8.66 -3.09
#